data_369257f0635a565e832349e5b030c101
#
_entry.id   369257f0635a565e832349e5b030c101
#
_cell.length_a   1.000
_cell.length_b   1.000
_cell.length_c   1.000
_cell.angle_alpha   90.00
_cell.angle_beta   90.00
_cell.angle_gamma   90.00
#
_symmetry.space_group_name_H-M   'P 1'
#
loop_
_entity.id
_entity.type
_entity.pdbx_description
1 polymer ?
#
loop_
_entity_poly.entity_id
_entity_poly.type
_entity_poly.pdbx_seq_one_letter_code
_entity_poly.pdbx_strand_id
1 'polypeptide(L)'
;MGVSSIDNELPTLARRKYQRTSVQQAAMIIIASDLPPIRCTVIDISAAGAGLWVGSTFGIPSTFKLLIDDDPTLRACRVARIEPHKLGVEFQ
;
A
#
# COMPACT_ATOMS: atom_id res chain seq x y z
N MET A 1 -33.18 12.36 -7.33
CA MET A 1 -33.14 11.82 -7.12
C MET A 1 -32.32 10.81 -7.08
N GLY A 2 -32.54 9.86 -7.00
CA GLY A 2 -31.64 8.76 -6.98
C GLY A 2 -30.60 8.75 -8.06
N VAL A 3 -30.80 9.59 -8.99
CA VAL A 3 -29.88 9.66 -10.11
C VAL A 3 -28.49 10.01 -9.69
N SER A 4 -28.37 11.03 -8.85
CA SER A 4 -27.02 11.40 -8.43
C SER A 4 -26.39 10.31 -7.60
N SER A 5 -27.19 9.56 -6.88
CA SER A 5 -26.65 8.40 -6.18
C SER A 5 -26.07 7.40 -7.13
N ILE A 6 -26.74 7.20 -8.24
CA ILE A 6 -26.29 6.24 -9.22
C ILE A 6 -24.95 6.67 -9.79
N ASP A 7 -24.82 7.94 -10.12
CA ASP A 7 -23.57 8.43 -10.66
C ASP A 7 -22.42 8.23 -9.69
N ASN A 8 -22.70 8.39 -8.42
CA ASN A 8 -21.68 8.20 -7.40
C ASN A 8 -21.42 6.74 -7.13
N GLU A 9 -22.40 5.91 -7.36
CA GLU A 9 -22.27 4.51 -7.04
C GLU A 9 -21.23 3.79 -7.88
N LEU A 10 -21.07 4.15 -9.13
CA LEU A 10 -20.10 3.46 -9.96
C LEU A 10 -18.69 3.53 -9.41
N PRO A 11 -18.14 4.71 -9.11
CA PRO A 11 -16.83 4.77 -8.47
C PRO A 11 -16.85 4.14 -7.10
N THR A 12 -17.96 4.26 -6.39
CA THR A 12 -18.07 3.68 -5.05
C THR A 12 -18.03 2.16 -5.12
N LEU A 13 -18.71 1.57 -6.08
CA LEU A 13 -18.68 0.13 -6.24
C LEU A 13 -17.29 -0.36 -6.57
N ALA A 14 -16.61 0.34 -7.46
CA ALA A 14 -15.24 -0.03 -7.79
C ALA A 14 -14.35 0.06 -6.56
N ARG A 15 -14.61 1.03 -5.72
CA ARG A 15 -13.84 1.18 -4.50
C ARG A 15 -14.13 0.08 -3.49
N ARG A 16 -15.36 -0.37 -3.39
CA ARG A 16 -15.73 -1.43 -2.45
C ARG A 16 -14.99 -2.70 -2.75
N LYS A 17 -14.72 -2.94 -4.01
CA LYS A 17 -13.96 -4.10 -4.42
C LYS A 17 -12.59 -4.10 -3.74
N TYR A 18 -12.04 -2.92 -3.50
CA TYR A 18 -10.74 -2.75 -2.88
C TYR A 18 -10.85 -1.85 -1.68
N GLN A 19 -11.80 -2.18 -0.82
CA GLN A 19 -12.05 -1.38 0.36
C GLN A 19 -10.82 -1.31 1.24
N ARG A 20 -10.45 -0.10 1.61
CA ARG A 20 -9.28 0.13 2.45
C ARG A 20 -9.67 0.10 3.90
N THR A 21 -8.84 -0.53 4.68
CA THR A 21 -8.97 -0.58 6.13
C THR A 21 -7.81 0.18 6.74
N SER A 22 -8.11 1.11 7.63
CA SER A 22 -7.08 1.81 8.37
C SER A 22 -6.45 0.86 9.37
N VAL A 23 -5.12 0.82 9.36
CA VAL A 23 -4.36 -0.05 10.25
C VAL A 23 -3.13 0.71 10.71
N GLN A 24 -2.37 0.09 11.58
CA GLN A 24 -1.07 0.60 11.98
C GLN A 24 -0.22 -0.62 12.29
N GLN A 25 0.47 -1.11 11.27
CA GLN A 25 1.24 -2.34 11.38
C GLN A 25 2.66 -2.09 10.94
N ALA A 26 3.60 -2.59 11.73
CA ALA A 26 4.99 -2.55 11.35
C ALA A 26 5.22 -3.44 10.14
N ALA A 27 6.12 -3.01 9.27
CA ALA A 27 6.44 -3.76 8.07
C ALA A 27 7.86 -3.44 7.63
N MET A 28 8.35 -4.20 6.67
CA MET A 28 9.67 -3.99 6.10
C MET A 28 9.61 -4.04 4.59
N ILE A 29 10.27 -3.07 3.98
CA ILE A 29 10.47 -3.02 2.54
C ILE A 29 11.78 -3.75 2.25
N ILE A 30 11.71 -4.78 1.43
CA ILE A 30 12.86 -5.59 1.08
C ILE A 30 13.18 -5.33 -0.39
N ILE A 31 14.32 -4.68 -0.62
CA ILE A 31 14.73 -4.31 -1.96
C ILE A 31 15.56 -5.42 -2.59
N ALA A 32 16.49 -5.96 -1.84
CA ALA A 32 17.36 -7.03 -2.30
C ALA A 32 17.83 -7.82 -1.10
N SER A 33 18.26 -9.05 -1.34
CA SER A 33 18.67 -9.93 -0.24
C SER A 33 19.96 -9.46 0.44
N ASP A 34 20.77 -8.67 -0.24
CA ASP A 34 22.04 -8.19 0.29
C ASP A 34 21.97 -6.78 0.83
N LEU A 35 20.77 -6.19 0.87
CA LEU A 35 20.57 -4.85 1.41
C LEU A 35 19.73 -4.93 2.68
N PRO A 36 20.00 -4.06 3.65
CA PRO A 36 19.17 -4.04 4.86
C PRO A 36 17.75 -3.64 4.50
N PRO A 37 16.75 -4.25 5.14
CA PRO A 37 15.37 -3.87 4.90
C PRO A 37 15.10 -2.47 5.45
N ILE A 38 14.11 -1.82 4.85
CA ILE A 38 13.70 -0.49 5.28
C ILE A 38 12.42 -0.63 6.10
N ARG A 39 12.46 -0.15 7.32
CA ARG A 39 11.29 -0.20 8.20
C ARG A 39 10.24 0.77 7.70
N CYS A 40 8.98 0.37 7.79
CA CYS A 40 7.86 1.22 7.46
C CYS A 40 6.66 0.83 8.30
N THR A 41 5.61 1.62 8.20
CA THR A 41 4.34 1.35 8.87
C THR A 41 3.24 1.30 7.82
N VAL A 42 2.50 0.22 7.80
CA VAL A 42 1.30 0.13 6.97
C VAL A 42 0.21 0.93 7.66
N ILE A 43 -0.31 1.94 6.99
CA ILE A 43 -1.33 2.82 7.57
C ILE A 43 -2.72 2.54 7.01
N ASP A 44 -2.80 1.91 5.87
CA ASP A 44 -4.05 1.36 5.37
C ASP A 44 -3.73 0.20 4.44
N ILE A 45 -4.71 -0.67 4.25
CA ILE A 45 -4.52 -1.86 3.43
C ILE A 45 -5.83 -2.24 2.77
N SER A 46 -5.71 -2.82 1.59
CA SER A 46 -6.84 -3.40 0.86
C SER A 46 -6.34 -4.65 0.13
N ALA A 47 -7.25 -5.32 -0.55
CA ALA A 47 -6.86 -6.49 -1.35
C ALA A 47 -5.89 -6.09 -2.48
N ALA A 48 -5.95 -4.85 -2.95
CA ALA A 48 -5.18 -4.39 -4.10
C ALA A 48 -3.86 -3.72 -3.73
N GLY A 49 -3.70 -3.25 -2.50
CA GLY A 49 -2.49 -2.52 -2.14
C GLY A 49 -2.53 -1.96 -0.74
N ALA A 50 -1.62 -1.05 -0.47
CA ALA A 50 -1.46 -0.49 0.87
C ALA A 50 -0.87 0.91 0.80
N GLY A 51 -1.11 1.68 1.87
CA GLY A 51 -0.40 2.92 2.12
C GLY A 51 0.68 2.67 3.16
N LEU A 52 1.87 3.18 2.91
CA LEU A 52 3.02 2.97 3.77
C LEU A 52 3.59 4.31 4.22
N TRP A 53 3.85 4.40 5.51
CA TRP A 53 4.57 5.52 6.08
C TRP A 53 6.03 5.12 6.21
N VAL A 54 6.93 5.96 5.70
CA VAL A 54 8.37 5.68 5.75
C VAL A 54 9.11 6.93 6.23
N GLY A 55 10.29 6.74 6.77
CA GLY A 55 11.12 7.86 7.21
C GLY A 55 11.52 8.76 6.05
N SER A 56 11.78 8.15 4.90
CA SER A 56 12.07 8.87 3.66
C SER A 56 11.75 7.97 2.50
N THR A 57 11.17 8.54 1.46
CA THR A 57 10.90 7.78 0.23
C THR A 57 12.07 7.86 -0.75
N PHE A 58 13.08 8.65 -0.42
CA PHE A 58 14.25 8.80 -1.28
C PHE A 58 14.98 7.46 -1.46
N GLY A 59 15.27 7.12 -2.70
CA GLY A 59 16.05 5.91 -2.97
C GLY A 59 15.25 4.62 -2.99
N ILE A 60 13.95 4.66 -2.71
CA ILE A 60 13.13 3.47 -2.78
C ILE A 60 12.78 3.20 -4.24
N PRO A 61 13.06 1.98 -4.75
CA PRO A 61 12.77 1.67 -6.15
C PRO A 61 11.28 1.54 -6.40
N SER A 62 10.91 1.50 -7.67
CA SER A 62 9.50 1.43 -8.05
C SER A 62 8.86 0.08 -7.74
N THR A 63 9.65 -0.96 -7.52
CA THR A 63 9.16 -2.28 -7.14
C THR A 63 9.99 -2.83 -6.01
N PHE A 64 9.35 -3.56 -5.12
CA PHE A 64 10.03 -4.19 -3.99
C PHE A 64 9.12 -5.24 -3.39
N LYS A 65 9.62 -5.95 -2.40
CA LYS A 65 8.81 -6.88 -1.62
C LYS A 65 8.47 -6.26 -0.28
N LEU A 66 7.31 -6.56 0.23
CA LEU A 66 6.84 -6.04 1.50
C LEU A 66 6.53 -7.19 2.44
N LEU A 67 7.11 -7.14 3.63
CA LEU A 67 6.84 -8.10 4.70
C LEU A 67 6.14 -7.36 5.82
N ILE A 68 4.88 -7.71 6.06
CA ILE A 68 4.05 -7.08 7.09
C ILE A 68 4.10 -7.96 8.33
N ASP A 69 4.22 -7.35 9.50
CA ASP A 69 4.19 -8.09 10.76
C ASP A 69 2.92 -8.91 10.86
N ASP A 70 3.06 -10.11 11.39
CA ASP A 70 1.97 -11.05 11.57
C ASP A 70 1.46 -11.65 10.26
N ASP A 71 2.11 -11.34 9.15
CA ASP A 71 1.76 -11.91 7.86
C ASP A 71 3.04 -12.47 7.24
N PRO A 72 3.23 -13.78 7.22
CA PRO A 72 4.45 -14.37 6.70
C PRO A 72 4.59 -14.25 5.19
N THR A 73 3.55 -13.80 4.50
CA THR A 73 3.58 -13.69 3.05
C THR A 73 4.40 -12.49 2.62
N LEU A 74 5.38 -12.74 1.77
CA LEU A 74 6.17 -11.68 1.15
C LEU A 74 5.41 -11.17 -0.07
N ARG A 75 4.99 -9.92 -0.04
CA ARG A 75 4.14 -9.39 -1.09
C ARG A 75 4.95 -8.55 -2.07
N ALA A 76 4.84 -8.88 -3.34
CA ALA A 76 5.43 -8.06 -4.39
C ALA A 76 4.62 -6.79 -4.55
N CYS A 77 5.28 -5.65 -4.58
CA CYS A 77 4.62 -4.35 -4.63
C CYS A 77 5.20 -3.49 -5.73
N ARG A 78 4.36 -2.66 -6.32
CA ARG A 78 4.77 -1.61 -7.24
C ARG A 78 4.29 -0.28 -6.70
N VAL A 79 5.16 0.72 -6.70
CA VAL A 79 4.83 2.05 -6.20
C VAL A 79 3.90 2.74 -7.18
N ALA A 80 2.74 3.15 -6.68
CA ALA A 80 1.73 3.86 -7.47
C ALA A 80 1.73 5.35 -7.15
N ARG A 81 2.17 5.74 -5.94
CA ARG A 81 2.17 7.13 -5.52
C ARG A 81 3.32 7.36 -4.57
N ILE A 82 3.99 8.50 -4.71
CA ILE A 82 5.12 8.86 -3.87
C ILE A 82 4.88 10.23 -3.26
N GLU A 83 5.05 10.31 -1.94
CA GLU A 83 5.09 11.55 -1.17
C GLU A 83 6.36 11.49 -0.31
N PRO A 84 6.80 12.59 0.29
CA PRO A 84 8.08 12.56 1.00
C PRO A 84 8.21 11.51 2.08
N HIS A 85 7.10 11.17 2.76
CA HIS A 85 7.12 10.19 3.84
C HIS A 85 6.07 9.11 3.66
N LYS A 86 5.48 9.02 2.47
CA LYS A 86 4.37 8.09 2.26
C LYS A 86 4.43 7.49 0.88
N LEU A 87 4.15 6.21 0.79
CA LEU A 87 4.05 5.49 -0.47
C LEU A 87 2.67 4.86 -0.59
N GLY A 88 2.08 4.97 -1.77
CA GLY A 88 0.96 4.12 -2.12
C GLY A 88 1.48 3.02 -3.01
N VAL A 89 1.21 1.77 -2.65
CA VAL A 89 1.70 0.63 -3.43
C VAL A 89 0.54 -0.25 -3.88
N GLU A 90 0.73 -0.88 -5.01
CA GLU A 90 -0.17 -1.89 -5.54
C GLU A 90 0.48 -3.25 -5.35
N PHE A 91 -0.29 -4.21 -4.87
CA PHE A 91 0.19 -5.60 -4.79
C PHE A 91 0.18 -6.20 -6.18
N GLN A 92 1.20 -6.95 -6.47
CA GLN A 92 1.35 -7.60 -7.79
C GLN A 92 0.79 -9.00 -7.80
#